data_7d6f643dced6362c18bf46749b36cd9b
#
_entry.id   7d6f643dced6362c18bf46749b36cd9b
#
_cell.length_a   1.000
_cell.length_b   1.000
_cell.length_c   1.000
_cell.angle_alpha   90.00
_cell.angle_beta   90.00
_cell.angle_gamma   90.00
#
_symmetry.space_group_name_H-M   'P 1'
#
loop_
_entity.id
_entity.type
_entity.pdbx_description
1 polymer ?
#
loop_
_entity_poly.entity_id
_entity_poly.type
_entity_poly.pdbx_seq_one_letter_code
_entity_poly.pdbx_strand_id
1 'polypeptide(L)'
;MLSALAARAGRAMNSTVHVDWSLYGGAESTSPPASSSRPTLRPQVSARSSTSSSCSSTRSSSPGDSSTSFTSDDDDSGVDLGHSKQDELNDVPLSQVLKSSDHASILSGSGAKRSADAVDGKAWLPKITPAGEQPPDDFLWMHTEEPHRSRRMAILKAHPEVKRLMGYEPLTKYVSFGVLALQLSIAAYLSKYTSLHPLSWQFLLIAYVVGGTANQNTFLAIHEITHNLAFRGLRANRVWAIVVNAAIGVPYAMAFKPYHLEHHKYLGEDGTDTDVPTHLERVVLRNVLGKAFFATFQILFYALRPGFVRAQRPTVWHALNVAFIVAFDCILVHTCGWTALIYLLQSSFFAGSLHPCAAHFIAEHYMFAGVQQETWSYYGPLNMLAYNVGYHNEHHDFPSVPWTRLPALRKLAPEFYDCLPRHTSWPMVTVRFVFGGDSGLWARVKRMNRDAVRAGKEGKQGKDKVV
;
A
#
# COMPACT_ATOMS: atom_id res chain seq x y z
N MET A 1 -5.89 -39.58 8.94
CA MET A 1 -6.08 -38.31 9.65
C MET A 1 -5.22 -37.19 9.03
N LEU A 2 -3.93 -37.37 8.78
CA LEU A 2 -3.04 -36.42 8.14
C LEU A 2 -3.44 -36.03 6.71
N SER A 3 -3.94 -36.99 5.89
CA SER A 3 -4.43 -36.72 4.54
C SER A 3 -5.71 -35.88 4.49
N ALA A 4 -6.59 -36.00 5.49
CA ALA A 4 -7.80 -35.19 5.62
C ALA A 4 -7.50 -33.76 6.12
N LEU A 5 -6.47 -33.61 6.97
CA LEU A 5 -5.96 -32.30 7.39
C LEU A 5 -5.27 -31.57 6.23
N ALA A 6 -4.46 -32.26 5.44
CA ALA A 6 -3.84 -31.71 4.24
C ALA A 6 -4.86 -31.27 3.18
N ALA A 7 -5.92 -32.08 2.97
CA ALA A 7 -7.01 -31.72 2.05
C ALA A 7 -7.89 -30.58 2.56
N ARG A 8 -8.07 -30.40 3.88
CA ARG A 8 -8.74 -29.25 4.48
C ARG A 8 -7.87 -28.00 4.40
N ALA A 9 -6.57 -28.10 4.68
CA ALA A 9 -5.61 -27.02 4.51
C ALA A 9 -5.55 -26.55 3.04
N GLY A 10 -5.50 -27.48 2.08
CA GLY A 10 -5.52 -27.17 0.65
C GLY A 10 -6.78 -26.42 0.20
N ARG A 11 -7.96 -26.80 0.72
CA ARG A 11 -9.22 -26.07 0.43
C ARG A 11 -9.27 -24.69 1.05
N ALA A 12 -8.78 -24.52 2.28
CA ALA A 12 -8.69 -23.22 2.93
C ALA A 12 -7.71 -22.29 2.21
N MET A 13 -6.59 -22.83 1.70
CA MET A 13 -5.61 -22.05 0.92
C MET A 13 -6.19 -21.56 -0.42
N ASN A 14 -7.01 -22.35 -1.10
CA ASN A 14 -7.63 -21.93 -2.37
C ASN A 14 -8.69 -20.82 -2.21
N SER A 15 -9.27 -20.65 -1.02
CA SER A 15 -10.26 -19.59 -0.75
C SER A 15 -9.64 -18.23 -0.37
N THR A 16 -8.32 -18.14 -0.29
CA THR A 16 -7.63 -16.87 0.12
C THR A 16 -7.57 -15.83 -0.99
N VAL A 17 -7.77 -16.23 -2.24
CA VAL A 17 -7.76 -15.37 -3.42
C VAL A 17 -9.09 -15.53 -4.15
N HIS A 18 -9.74 -14.42 -4.41
CA HIS A 18 -10.91 -14.36 -5.28
C HIS A 18 -10.45 -14.04 -6.71
N VAL A 19 -10.69 -14.97 -7.64
CA VAL A 19 -10.46 -14.79 -9.08
C VAL A 19 -11.77 -15.11 -9.78
N ASP A 20 -12.26 -14.20 -10.60
CA ASP A 20 -13.41 -14.45 -11.47
C ASP A 20 -12.91 -15.13 -12.76
N TRP A 21 -12.90 -16.45 -12.76
CA TRP A 21 -12.40 -17.26 -13.86
C TRP A 21 -13.21 -17.10 -15.15
N SER A 22 -14.44 -16.58 -15.09
CA SER A 22 -15.27 -16.34 -16.29
C SER A 22 -14.68 -15.28 -17.21
N LEU A 23 -13.85 -14.37 -16.67
CA LEU A 23 -13.20 -13.31 -17.43
C LEU A 23 -12.03 -13.79 -18.29
N TYR A 24 -11.52 -15.00 -18.04
CA TYR A 24 -10.29 -15.51 -18.67
C TYR A 24 -10.52 -16.53 -19.78
N GLY A 25 -11.76 -16.75 -20.21
CA GLY A 25 -12.17 -17.52 -21.40
C GLY A 25 -11.43 -18.82 -21.64
N GLY A 26 -11.99 -19.96 -21.22
CA GLY A 26 -11.74 -21.26 -21.87
C GLY A 26 -10.51 -22.06 -21.44
N ALA A 27 -9.86 -21.80 -20.32
CA ALA A 27 -8.99 -22.78 -19.67
C ALA A 27 -9.89 -23.82 -18.98
N GLU A 28 -9.90 -25.06 -19.47
CA GLU A 28 -10.65 -26.17 -18.87
C GLU A 28 -10.38 -26.21 -17.36
N SER A 29 -11.40 -25.90 -16.58
CA SER A 29 -11.36 -25.98 -15.14
C SER A 29 -11.34 -27.44 -14.73
N THR A 30 -10.25 -27.91 -14.19
CA THR A 30 -10.29 -29.08 -13.31
C THR A 30 -10.93 -28.65 -11.99
N SER A 31 -12.25 -28.47 -12.01
CA SER A 31 -13.05 -28.26 -10.80
C SER A 31 -13.27 -29.62 -10.14
N PRO A 32 -13.11 -29.74 -8.83
CA PRO A 32 -13.65 -30.91 -8.14
C PRO A 32 -15.18 -30.85 -8.15
N PRO A 33 -15.87 -32.02 -8.15
CA PRO A 33 -17.32 -32.11 -8.38
C PRO A 33 -18.13 -31.37 -7.31
N ALA A 34 -19.13 -30.65 -7.77
CA ALA A 34 -20.12 -29.96 -6.95
C ALA A 34 -20.92 -30.93 -6.09
N SER A 35 -21.05 -30.68 -4.79
CA SER A 35 -22.04 -31.32 -3.94
C SER A 35 -23.30 -30.45 -3.88
N SER A 36 -24.39 -31.13 -4.27
CA SER A 36 -25.81 -30.81 -4.24
C SER A 36 -26.33 -29.70 -3.33
N SER A 37 -27.12 -28.87 -3.97
CA SER A 37 -28.31 -28.09 -3.59
C SER A 37 -29.02 -28.34 -2.25
N ARG A 38 -29.39 -27.24 -1.57
CA ARG A 38 -30.73 -27.06 -0.98
C ARG A 38 -31.06 -25.57 -0.71
N PRO A 39 -32.35 -25.20 -0.53
CA PRO A 39 -32.92 -24.03 -1.17
C PRO A 39 -33.12 -22.79 -0.26
N THR A 40 -33.38 -21.71 -0.93
CA THR A 40 -33.75 -20.34 -0.51
C THR A 40 -34.89 -20.25 0.49
N LEU A 41 -34.75 -19.38 1.48
CA LEU A 41 -35.84 -18.63 2.11
C LEU A 41 -35.48 -17.14 2.18
N ARG A 42 -36.33 -16.35 1.53
CA ARG A 42 -36.36 -14.89 1.63
C ARG A 42 -37.16 -14.47 2.88
N PRO A 43 -36.82 -13.35 3.50
CA PRO A 43 -37.88 -12.47 4.01
C PRO A 43 -37.82 -11.07 3.43
N GLN A 44 -38.97 -10.59 3.03
CA GLN A 44 -39.31 -9.20 2.80
C GLN A 44 -39.34 -8.46 4.14
N VAL A 45 -38.86 -7.21 4.18
CA VAL A 45 -39.37 -6.20 5.10
C VAL A 45 -39.27 -4.82 4.46
N SER A 46 -40.33 -4.25 4.22
CA SER A 46 -40.98 -2.96 4.17
C SER A 46 -40.20 -1.73 4.60
N ALA A 47 -40.47 -0.68 3.82
CA ALA A 47 -40.10 0.72 3.99
C ALA A 47 -40.82 1.38 5.18
N ARG A 48 -40.18 2.32 5.85
CA ARG A 48 -40.84 3.49 6.44
C ARG A 48 -39.97 4.74 6.40
N SER A 49 -40.64 5.80 6.07
CA SER A 49 -40.26 7.17 5.77
C SER A 49 -40.10 8.08 6.99
N SER A 50 -39.58 9.26 6.69
CA SER A 50 -39.72 10.58 7.36
C SER A 50 -38.66 10.89 8.44
N THR A 51 -38.10 12.09 8.60
CA THR A 51 -38.51 13.48 8.33
C THR A 51 -37.30 14.41 8.46
N SER A 52 -37.41 15.53 7.77
CA SER A 52 -36.57 16.71 7.72
C SER A 52 -36.42 17.49 9.02
N SER A 53 -35.26 18.15 9.24
CA SER A 53 -35.25 19.49 9.80
C SER A 53 -33.98 20.26 9.41
N SER A 54 -34.23 21.45 8.93
CA SER A 54 -33.36 22.55 8.53
C SER A 54 -32.84 23.34 9.73
N CYS A 55 -31.62 23.85 9.70
CA CYS A 55 -31.36 25.21 10.21
C CYS A 55 -30.07 25.81 9.67
N SER A 56 -30.19 27.00 9.24
CA SER A 56 -29.51 28.15 8.74
C SER A 56 -28.16 28.58 9.36
N SER A 57 -27.28 28.96 8.48
CA SER A 57 -26.40 30.16 8.34
C SER A 57 -25.89 30.93 9.55
N THR A 58 -24.59 31.25 9.54
CA THR A 58 -24.09 32.62 9.59
C THR A 58 -22.65 32.76 9.10
N ARG A 59 -22.40 33.82 8.32
CA ARG A 59 -21.13 34.31 7.80
C ARG A 59 -20.37 35.09 8.86
N SER A 60 -19.02 35.09 8.80
CA SER A 60 -18.24 36.32 9.03
C SER A 60 -16.83 36.25 8.43
N SER A 61 -16.40 37.38 7.97
CA SER A 61 -15.37 37.86 7.10
C SER A 61 -13.93 37.85 7.66
N SER A 62 -12.99 37.88 6.70
CA SER A 62 -11.54 38.11 6.79
C SER A 62 -11.15 39.48 7.44
N PRO A 63 -9.86 39.81 7.68
CA PRO A 63 -8.81 39.94 6.66
C PRO A 63 -7.32 39.75 7.13
N GLY A 64 -6.37 39.79 6.17
CA GLY A 64 -5.11 40.52 6.28
C GLY A 64 -3.80 39.77 6.15
N ASP A 65 -3.14 40.07 5.07
CA ASP A 65 -1.75 39.99 4.61
C ASP A 65 -0.60 39.95 5.63
N SER A 66 0.46 39.21 5.29
CA SER A 66 1.78 39.81 5.02
C SER A 66 2.81 38.82 4.50
N SER A 67 3.45 39.20 3.41
CA SER A 67 4.57 38.58 2.71
C SER A 67 5.87 38.75 3.46
N THR A 68 6.71 37.71 3.54
CA THR A 68 8.17 37.85 3.57
C THR A 68 8.81 36.68 2.81
N SER A 69 9.53 37.07 1.76
CA SER A 69 10.37 36.24 0.92
C SER A 69 11.65 35.87 1.66
N PHE A 70 11.98 34.59 1.69
CA PHE A 70 13.35 34.09 1.89
C PHE A 70 13.65 33.04 0.86
N THR A 71 14.57 33.35 -0.03
CA THR A 71 15.18 32.43 -1.00
C THR A 71 16.22 31.58 -0.29
N SER A 72 16.11 30.27 -0.39
CA SER A 72 17.21 29.33 -0.23
C SER A 72 16.98 28.18 -1.20
N ASP A 73 17.93 28.07 -2.12
CA ASP A 73 18.02 27.02 -3.14
C ASP A 73 18.18 25.68 -2.45
N ASP A 74 17.15 24.87 -2.47
CA ASP A 74 17.21 23.43 -2.18
C ASP A 74 16.78 22.71 -3.46
N ASP A 75 17.75 22.18 -4.19
CA ASP A 75 17.58 21.24 -5.30
C ASP A 75 16.88 19.96 -4.79
N ASP A 76 15.57 20.03 -4.65
CA ASP A 76 14.71 18.87 -4.46
C ASP A 76 13.99 18.60 -5.79
N SER A 77 14.61 17.80 -6.68
CA SER A 77 13.99 17.27 -7.89
C SER A 77 12.90 16.22 -7.54
N GLY A 78 12.05 16.56 -6.60
CA GLY A 78 10.78 15.91 -6.34
C GLY A 78 9.82 16.27 -7.46
N VAL A 79 9.36 15.28 -8.21
CA VAL A 79 8.34 15.40 -9.24
C VAL A 79 7.17 16.18 -8.68
N ASP A 80 7.07 17.44 -9.09
CA ASP A 80 5.93 18.32 -8.84
C ASP A 80 4.72 17.74 -9.62
N LEU A 81 3.90 16.98 -8.92
CA LEU A 81 2.57 16.60 -9.40
C LEU A 81 1.66 17.80 -9.15
N GLY A 82 1.75 18.82 -10.01
CA GLY A 82 0.81 19.90 -10.27
C GLY A 82 -0.12 20.33 -9.13
N HIS A 83 0.41 20.74 -7.98
CA HIS A 83 -0.39 21.14 -6.81
C HIS A 83 -1.04 22.54 -6.93
N SER A 84 -0.66 23.36 -7.91
CA SER A 84 -1.10 24.74 -8.00
C SER A 84 -2.53 24.98 -8.56
N LYS A 85 -3.22 23.92 -9.03
CA LYS A 85 -4.62 23.99 -9.51
C LYS A 85 -5.60 23.10 -8.72
N GLN A 86 -5.15 22.46 -7.64
CA GLN A 86 -5.98 21.55 -6.83
C GLN A 86 -6.74 22.26 -5.70
N ASP A 87 -6.34 23.46 -5.32
CA ASP A 87 -6.93 24.14 -4.16
C ASP A 87 -8.37 24.62 -4.37
N GLU A 88 -8.81 24.85 -5.63
CA GLU A 88 -10.19 25.25 -5.93
C GLU A 88 -11.21 24.10 -5.95
N LEU A 89 -10.75 22.82 -5.95
CA LEU A 89 -11.62 21.65 -6.10
C LEU A 89 -12.01 20.99 -4.77
N ASN A 90 -11.44 21.42 -3.65
CA ASN A 90 -11.56 20.71 -2.36
C ASN A 90 -12.81 21.05 -1.53
N ASP A 91 -13.63 22.01 -1.95
CA ASP A 91 -14.80 22.49 -1.16
C ASP A 91 -16.15 21.84 -1.55
N VAL A 92 -16.14 20.84 -2.43
CA VAL A 92 -17.39 20.17 -2.85
C VAL A 92 -17.64 18.92 -1.97
N PRO A 93 -18.80 18.81 -1.31
CA PRO A 93 -19.15 17.65 -0.49
C PRO A 93 -19.18 16.35 -1.31
N LEU A 94 -18.62 15.27 -0.73
CA LEU A 94 -18.52 13.94 -1.34
C LEU A 94 -19.88 13.41 -1.85
N SER A 95 -20.98 13.82 -1.20
CA SER A 95 -22.35 13.45 -1.60
C SER A 95 -22.79 14.03 -2.96
N GLN A 96 -22.14 15.10 -3.44
CA GLN A 96 -22.41 15.67 -4.75
C GLN A 96 -21.64 14.96 -5.87
N VAL A 97 -20.47 14.42 -5.55
CA VAL A 97 -19.63 13.70 -6.51
C VAL A 97 -20.30 12.41 -6.98
N LEU A 98 -21.03 11.75 -6.08
CA LEU A 98 -21.71 10.46 -6.36
C LEU A 98 -23.05 10.61 -7.11
N LYS A 99 -23.56 11.84 -7.26
CA LYS A 99 -24.86 12.11 -7.92
C LYS A 99 -24.75 12.61 -9.37
N SER A 100 -23.54 12.84 -9.90
CA SER A 100 -23.35 13.47 -11.22
C SER A 100 -23.05 12.49 -12.37
N SER A 101 -23.52 11.23 -12.29
CA SER A 101 -23.27 10.21 -13.32
C SER A 101 -24.14 10.33 -14.59
N ASP A 102 -24.96 11.38 -14.74
CA ASP A 102 -25.93 11.48 -15.86
C ASP A 102 -25.55 12.55 -16.89
N HIS A 103 -24.34 12.52 -17.44
CA HIS A 103 -24.04 13.29 -18.65
C HIS A 103 -23.04 12.59 -19.57
N ALA A 104 -23.55 11.61 -20.31
CA ALA A 104 -22.91 11.09 -21.51
C ALA A 104 -23.54 11.77 -22.74
N SER A 105 -23.03 12.94 -23.13
CA SER A 105 -23.06 13.42 -24.53
C SER A 105 -22.31 14.75 -24.64
N ILE A 106 -21.52 14.84 -25.70
CA ILE A 106 -20.77 15.97 -26.27
C ILE A 106 -19.25 15.77 -26.16
N LEU A 107 -18.71 15.28 -27.29
CA LEU A 107 -17.53 15.80 -27.99
C LEU A 107 -17.14 14.86 -29.13
N SER A 108 -17.80 15.10 -30.28
CA SER A 108 -17.29 14.71 -31.60
C SER A 108 -16.42 15.86 -32.12
N GLY A 109 -15.17 15.57 -32.44
CA GLY A 109 -14.21 16.54 -32.98
C GLY A 109 -12.94 15.87 -33.47
N SER A 110 -12.92 15.57 -34.71
CA SER A 110 -11.89 15.25 -35.73
C SER A 110 -10.40 15.27 -35.35
N GLY A 111 -9.72 14.18 -35.72
CA GLY A 111 -8.44 14.23 -36.42
C GLY A 111 -7.18 13.98 -35.66
N ALA A 112 -6.78 12.71 -35.49
CA ALA A 112 -5.42 12.21 -35.70
C ALA A 112 -5.45 10.67 -35.66
N LYS A 113 -5.17 10.05 -36.79
CA LYS A 113 -4.89 8.60 -36.86
C LYS A 113 -3.63 8.30 -36.04
N ARG A 114 -3.79 7.87 -34.80
CA ARG A 114 -2.82 7.07 -34.07
C ARG A 114 -3.37 5.66 -33.99
N SER A 115 -2.48 4.69 -34.24
CA SER A 115 -2.75 3.27 -34.37
C SER A 115 -3.86 2.76 -33.47
N ALA A 116 -4.82 2.08 -34.05
CA ALA A 116 -6.04 1.55 -33.45
C ALA A 116 -5.82 0.28 -32.62
N ASP A 117 -4.68 0.16 -31.93
CA ASP A 117 -4.47 -0.81 -30.85
C ASP A 117 -4.85 -0.22 -29.49
N ALA A 118 -5.73 0.77 -29.56
CA ALA A 118 -6.22 1.51 -28.42
C ALA A 118 -7.29 0.71 -27.70
N VAL A 119 -6.91 0.20 -26.53
CA VAL A 119 -7.80 0.11 -25.37
C VAL A 119 -9.05 -0.71 -25.67
N ASP A 120 -8.85 -1.96 -26.04
CA ASP A 120 -9.80 -3.01 -25.70
C ASP A 120 -9.99 -2.91 -24.16
N GLY A 121 -11.25 -2.76 -23.68
CA GLY A 121 -11.58 -2.55 -22.27
C GLY A 121 -11.10 -3.65 -21.31
N LYS A 122 -10.20 -4.51 -21.77
CA LYS A 122 -9.56 -5.61 -21.06
C LYS A 122 -8.03 -5.48 -20.95
N ALA A 123 -7.42 -4.40 -21.45
CA ALA A 123 -5.97 -4.26 -21.53
C ALA A 123 -5.26 -4.25 -20.16
N TRP A 124 -5.97 -3.92 -19.06
CA TRP A 124 -5.45 -3.95 -17.69
C TRP A 124 -5.81 -5.23 -16.91
N LEU A 125 -6.55 -6.18 -17.50
CA LEU A 125 -6.80 -7.45 -16.85
C LEU A 125 -5.51 -8.25 -16.77
N PRO A 126 -5.16 -8.82 -15.59
CA PRO A 126 -3.99 -9.64 -15.44
C PRO A 126 -4.12 -10.91 -16.29
N LYS A 127 -3.00 -11.37 -16.83
CA LYS A 127 -2.94 -12.62 -17.59
C LYS A 127 -2.82 -13.80 -16.64
N ILE A 128 -3.27 -14.96 -17.08
CA ILE A 128 -2.97 -16.24 -16.43
C ILE A 128 -1.71 -16.80 -17.05
N THR A 129 -0.77 -17.21 -16.22
CA THR A 129 0.40 -17.93 -16.68
C THR A 129 -0.02 -19.36 -17.02
N PRO A 130 0.13 -19.82 -18.27
CA PRO A 130 -0.11 -21.21 -18.60
C PRO A 130 0.75 -22.13 -17.74
N ALA A 131 0.20 -23.28 -17.37
CA ALA A 131 0.93 -24.26 -16.56
C ALA A 131 2.24 -24.64 -17.27
N GLY A 132 3.37 -24.39 -16.61
CA GLY A 132 4.71 -24.68 -17.13
C GLY A 132 5.44 -23.53 -17.83
N GLU A 133 4.80 -22.37 -18.09
CA GLU A 133 5.48 -21.22 -18.71
C GLU A 133 6.27 -20.34 -17.73
N GLN A 134 5.90 -20.31 -16.44
CA GLN A 134 6.68 -19.63 -15.43
C GLN A 134 7.53 -20.64 -14.68
N PRO A 135 8.86 -20.49 -14.65
CA PRO A 135 9.69 -21.27 -13.73
C PRO A 135 9.18 -21.04 -12.29
N PRO A 136 8.90 -22.10 -11.53
CA PRO A 136 8.32 -21.97 -10.19
C PRO A 136 9.27 -21.34 -9.17
N ASP A 137 10.45 -20.94 -9.60
CA ASP A 137 11.54 -20.43 -8.76
C ASP A 137 12.26 -19.21 -9.32
N ASP A 138 11.72 -18.54 -10.37
CA ASP A 138 12.28 -17.29 -10.90
C ASP A 138 11.27 -16.17 -10.96
N PHE A 139 11.76 -14.91 -11.02
CA PHE A 139 10.94 -13.72 -11.19
C PHE A 139 10.23 -13.72 -12.54
N LEU A 140 9.04 -13.13 -12.57
CA LEU A 140 8.36 -12.87 -13.84
C LEU A 140 8.92 -11.58 -14.46
N TRP A 141 9.73 -11.72 -15.50
CA TRP A 141 10.27 -10.58 -16.23
C TRP A 141 9.26 -10.05 -17.25
N MET A 142 8.88 -8.77 -17.08
CA MET A 142 7.96 -8.09 -17.98
C MET A 142 8.66 -6.92 -18.70
N HIS A 143 8.35 -6.76 -19.98
CA HIS A 143 8.88 -5.66 -20.80
C HIS A 143 7.88 -4.50 -20.96
N THR A 144 6.67 -4.67 -20.49
CA THR A 144 5.60 -3.68 -20.54
C THR A 144 5.63 -2.78 -19.33
N GLU A 145 5.07 -1.57 -19.47
CA GLU A 145 4.77 -0.72 -18.32
C GLU A 145 3.81 -1.45 -17.37
N GLU A 146 3.85 -1.08 -16.10
CA GLU A 146 2.93 -1.59 -15.08
C GLU A 146 1.47 -1.24 -15.42
N PRO A 147 0.47 -2.02 -15.00
CA PRO A 147 -0.93 -1.82 -15.38
C PRO A 147 -1.53 -0.52 -14.83
N HIS A 148 -0.95 0.05 -13.77
CA HIS A 148 -1.46 1.21 -13.04
C HIS A 148 -1.58 2.46 -13.91
N ARG A 149 -0.57 2.77 -14.71
CA ARG A 149 -0.60 3.94 -15.59
C ARG A 149 -1.73 3.83 -16.62
N SER A 150 -1.84 2.70 -17.28
CA SER A 150 -2.85 2.48 -18.31
C SER A 150 -4.25 2.50 -17.70
N ARG A 151 -4.46 1.81 -16.56
CA ARG A 151 -5.73 1.77 -15.85
C ARG A 151 -6.12 3.16 -15.34
N ARG A 152 -5.20 3.91 -14.72
CA ARG A 152 -5.43 5.30 -14.30
C ARG A 152 -5.87 6.20 -15.45
N MET A 153 -5.23 6.11 -16.61
CA MET A 153 -5.61 6.91 -17.77
C MET A 153 -7.01 6.54 -18.29
N ALA A 154 -7.35 5.26 -18.29
CA ALA A 154 -8.69 4.79 -18.69
C ALA A 154 -9.76 5.25 -17.68
N ILE A 155 -9.49 5.15 -16.38
CA ILE A 155 -10.40 5.63 -15.32
C ILE A 155 -10.60 7.14 -15.43
N LEU A 156 -9.54 7.93 -15.59
CA LEU A 156 -9.66 9.39 -15.74
C LEU A 156 -10.46 9.80 -16.99
N LYS A 157 -10.44 8.97 -18.02
CA LYS A 157 -11.25 9.19 -19.23
C LYS A 157 -12.73 8.86 -18.99
N ALA A 158 -13.01 7.74 -18.30
CA ALA A 158 -14.37 7.29 -18.02
C ALA A 158 -15.01 8.06 -16.85
N HIS A 159 -14.24 8.38 -15.83
CA HIS A 159 -14.66 8.99 -14.55
C HIS A 159 -13.78 10.19 -14.20
N PRO A 160 -13.87 11.33 -14.91
CA PRO A 160 -13.04 12.51 -14.65
C PRO A 160 -13.23 13.10 -13.25
N GLU A 161 -14.36 12.82 -12.59
CA GLU A 161 -14.69 13.20 -11.22
C GLU A 161 -13.80 12.54 -10.15
N VAL A 162 -13.04 11.50 -10.47
CA VAL A 162 -12.02 10.90 -9.58
C VAL A 162 -11.06 11.97 -9.03
N LYS A 163 -10.77 13.03 -9.81
CA LYS A 163 -9.93 14.14 -9.38
C LYS A 163 -10.44 14.82 -8.10
N ARG A 164 -11.76 14.79 -7.83
CA ARG A 164 -12.35 15.36 -6.61
C ARG A 164 -12.11 14.51 -5.36
N LEU A 165 -11.70 13.25 -5.54
CA LEU A 165 -11.30 12.38 -4.43
C LEU A 165 -9.87 12.64 -3.96
N MET A 166 -9.04 13.29 -4.80
CA MET A 166 -7.65 13.61 -4.47
C MET A 166 -7.57 14.74 -3.44
N GLY A 167 -6.44 14.83 -2.75
CA GLY A 167 -6.13 15.90 -1.84
C GLY A 167 -5.82 15.44 -0.41
N TYR A 168 -5.65 16.38 0.52
CA TYR A 168 -5.27 16.06 1.88
C TYR A 168 -6.45 15.58 2.74
N GLU A 169 -6.12 14.80 3.79
CA GLU A 169 -7.06 14.21 4.74
C GLU A 169 -6.66 14.57 6.19
N PRO A 170 -7.35 15.53 6.80
CA PRO A 170 -7.00 15.97 8.15
C PRO A 170 -7.13 14.88 9.22
N LEU A 171 -7.98 13.86 9.00
CA LEU A 171 -8.19 12.77 9.96
C LEU A 171 -6.89 11.99 10.22
N THR A 172 -6.01 11.88 9.21
CA THR A 172 -4.72 11.20 9.33
C THR A 172 -3.89 11.73 10.50
N LYS A 173 -3.80 13.06 10.68
CA LYS A 173 -3.02 13.64 11.79
C LYS A 173 -3.64 13.35 13.17
N TYR A 174 -4.97 13.33 13.27
CA TYR A 174 -5.65 13.08 14.55
C TYR A 174 -5.56 11.61 14.94
N VAL A 175 -5.78 10.69 14.00
CA VAL A 175 -5.65 9.26 14.25
C VAL A 175 -4.20 8.91 14.62
N SER A 176 -3.22 9.38 13.84
CA SER A 176 -1.80 9.12 14.12
C SER A 176 -1.33 9.73 15.45
N PHE A 177 -1.85 10.91 15.84
CA PHE A 177 -1.61 11.47 17.16
C PHE A 177 -2.20 10.61 18.28
N GLY A 178 -3.45 10.16 18.13
CA GLY A 178 -4.10 9.30 19.12
C GLY A 178 -3.35 7.98 19.31
N VAL A 179 -2.87 7.37 18.22
CA VAL A 179 -2.08 6.12 18.26
C VAL A 179 -0.70 6.36 18.91
N LEU A 180 -0.03 7.46 18.57
CA LEU A 180 1.21 7.86 19.22
C LEU A 180 1.02 8.04 20.73
N ALA A 181 0.00 8.78 21.15
CA ALA A 181 -0.32 9.01 22.55
C ALA A 181 -0.62 7.69 23.29
N LEU A 182 -1.37 6.78 22.66
CA LEU A 182 -1.65 5.44 23.18
C LEU A 182 -0.36 4.66 23.40
N GLN A 183 0.52 4.59 22.41
CA GLN A 183 1.78 3.86 22.47
C GLN A 183 2.67 4.37 23.59
N LEU A 184 2.83 5.69 23.71
CA LEU A 184 3.65 6.31 24.75
C LEU A 184 3.05 6.12 26.16
N SER A 185 1.72 6.17 26.26
CA SER A 185 1.02 5.92 27.53
C SER A 185 1.22 4.49 28.00
N ILE A 186 1.12 3.50 27.12
CA ILE A 186 1.36 2.09 27.45
C ILE A 186 2.84 1.86 27.79
N ALA A 187 3.78 2.41 27.01
CA ALA A 187 5.20 2.31 27.28
C ALA A 187 5.56 2.85 28.68
N ALA A 188 5.05 4.04 29.01
CA ALA A 188 5.24 4.65 30.33
C ALA A 188 4.57 3.84 31.45
N TYR A 189 3.33 3.36 31.22
CA TYR A 189 2.59 2.55 32.19
C TYR A 189 3.31 1.24 32.50
N LEU A 190 3.70 0.48 31.48
CA LEU A 190 4.41 -0.80 31.66
C LEU A 190 5.74 -0.61 32.41
N SER A 191 6.44 0.48 32.12
CA SER A 191 7.75 0.73 32.71
C SER A 191 7.67 1.26 34.15
N LYS A 192 6.69 2.12 34.50
CA LYS A 192 6.62 2.79 35.79
C LYS A 192 5.70 2.12 36.80
N TYR A 193 4.66 1.47 36.33
CA TYR A 193 3.57 0.98 37.19
C TYR A 193 3.43 -0.54 37.18
N THR A 194 4.29 -1.26 36.43
CA THR A 194 4.30 -2.73 36.47
C THR A 194 5.73 -3.24 36.73
N SER A 195 5.80 -4.46 37.30
CA SER A 195 7.05 -5.22 37.47
C SER A 195 7.25 -6.26 36.36
N LEU A 196 6.51 -6.13 35.22
CA LEU A 196 6.58 -7.08 34.14
C LEU A 196 7.96 -7.03 33.47
N HIS A 197 8.64 -8.16 33.44
CA HIS A 197 9.88 -8.28 32.69
C HIS A 197 9.60 -8.23 31.18
N PRO A 198 10.39 -7.53 30.34
CA PRO A 198 10.16 -7.42 28.90
C PRO A 198 10.07 -8.74 28.12
N LEU A 199 10.59 -9.84 28.67
CA LEU A 199 10.48 -11.19 28.09
C LEU A 199 9.39 -12.04 28.76
N SER A 200 8.58 -11.48 29.68
CA SER A 200 7.43 -12.19 30.24
C SER A 200 6.33 -12.32 29.19
N TRP A 201 5.57 -13.42 29.24
CA TRP A 201 4.51 -13.68 28.26
C TRP A 201 3.42 -12.60 28.25
N GLN A 202 3.12 -12.00 29.43
CA GLN A 202 2.15 -10.91 29.54
C GLN A 202 2.66 -9.66 28.81
N PHE A 203 3.92 -9.29 29.00
CA PHE A 203 4.53 -8.15 28.34
C PHE A 203 4.57 -8.37 26.80
N LEU A 204 5.04 -9.54 26.37
CA LEU A 204 5.08 -9.92 24.96
C LEU A 204 3.70 -9.95 24.33
N LEU A 205 2.66 -10.41 25.06
CA LEU A 205 1.29 -10.39 24.58
C LEU A 205 0.77 -8.96 24.38
N ILE A 206 1.04 -8.05 25.33
CA ILE A 206 0.67 -6.63 25.20
C ILE A 206 1.43 -6.00 24.03
N ALA A 207 2.72 -6.24 23.91
CA ALA A 207 3.55 -5.72 22.83
C ALA A 207 3.11 -6.27 21.46
N TYR A 208 2.66 -7.54 21.38
CA TYR A 208 2.18 -8.14 20.15
C TYR A 208 0.78 -7.63 19.77
N VAL A 209 -0.20 -7.77 20.68
CA VAL A 209 -1.62 -7.49 20.35
C VAL A 209 -1.85 -5.99 20.24
N VAL A 210 -1.44 -5.22 21.24
CA VAL A 210 -1.72 -3.78 21.27
C VAL A 210 -0.59 -3.02 20.56
N GLY A 211 0.63 -3.26 20.97
CA GLY A 211 1.80 -2.58 20.43
C GLY A 211 2.00 -2.83 18.94
N GLY A 212 1.96 -4.09 18.53
CA GLY A 212 2.09 -4.49 17.12
C GLY A 212 0.99 -3.90 16.23
N THR A 213 -0.28 -3.95 16.68
CA THR A 213 -1.39 -3.31 15.94
C THR A 213 -1.22 -1.81 15.84
N ALA A 214 -0.87 -1.14 16.95
CA ALA A 214 -0.68 0.32 16.97
C ALA A 214 0.52 0.76 16.13
N ASN A 215 1.65 0.03 16.17
CA ASN A 215 2.81 0.37 15.35
C ASN A 215 2.58 0.03 13.86
N GLN A 216 1.82 -1.02 13.54
CA GLN A 216 1.38 -1.25 12.15
C GLN A 216 0.54 -0.07 11.66
N ASN A 217 -0.38 0.45 12.47
CA ASN A 217 -1.11 1.67 12.15
C ASN A 217 -0.19 2.88 11.98
N THR A 218 0.86 3.02 12.81
CA THR A 218 1.86 4.09 12.70
C THR A 218 2.68 4.01 11.41
N PHE A 219 3.12 2.81 11.00
CA PHE A 219 3.81 2.62 9.71
C PHE A 219 2.94 3.09 8.54
N LEU A 220 1.66 2.75 8.57
CA LEU A 220 0.72 3.13 7.51
C LEU A 220 0.27 4.60 7.61
N ALA A 221 0.26 5.22 8.80
CA ALA A 221 0.15 6.67 8.92
C ALA A 221 1.32 7.39 8.24
N ILE A 222 2.56 6.91 8.45
CA ILE A 222 3.76 7.45 7.80
C ILE A 222 3.68 7.24 6.28
N HIS A 223 3.14 6.11 5.82
CA HIS A 223 2.87 5.86 4.41
C HIS A 223 1.96 6.94 3.80
N GLU A 224 0.80 7.23 4.40
CA GLU A 224 -0.11 8.31 3.98
C GLU A 224 0.56 9.69 3.99
N ILE A 225 1.30 9.99 5.07
CA ILE A 225 2.03 11.25 5.22
C ILE A 225 3.14 11.36 4.16
N THR A 226 3.73 10.25 3.73
CA THR A 226 4.73 10.20 2.66
C THR A 226 4.18 10.70 1.34
N HIS A 227 2.90 10.43 1.04
CA HIS A 227 2.18 10.97 -0.11
C HIS A 227 1.71 12.43 0.09
N ASN A 228 2.10 13.09 1.18
CA ASN A 228 1.74 14.45 1.57
C ASN A 228 0.23 14.65 1.77
N LEU A 229 -0.47 13.64 2.30
CA LEU A 229 -1.93 13.64 2.43
C LEU A 229 -2.45 14.11 3.80
N ALA A 230 -1.60 14.26 4.84
CA ALA A 230 -2.05 14.70 6.17
C ALA A 230 -2.19 16.22 6.31
N PHE A 231 -1.42 17.00 5.56
CA PHE A 231 -1.41 18.45 5.57
C PHE A 231 -1.27 19.00 4.15
N ARG A 232 -1.73 20.24 3.91
CA ARG A 232 -1.52 20.93 2.62
C ARG A 232 -0.04 21.22 2.34
N GLY A 233 0.76 21.50 3.37
CA GLY A 233 2.16 21.89 3.24
C GLY A 233 3.12 20.69 3.26
N LEU A 234 4.08 20.62 2.35
CA LEU A 234 5.07 19.56 2.27
C LEU A 234 5.94 19.47 3.54
N ARG A 235 6.39 20.63 4.07
CA ARG A 235 7.20 20.70 5.30
C ARG A 235 6.40 20.17 6.51
N ALA A 236 5.11 20.52 6.61
CA ALA A 236 4.27 20.07 7.70
C ALA A 236 4.10 18.53 7.69
N ASN A 237 3.95 17.91 6.51
CA ASN A 237 3.93 16.46 6.39
C ASN A 237 5.26 15.83 6.84
N ARG A 238 6.41 16.37 6.43
CA ARG A 238 7.73 15.85 6.84
C ARG A 238 7.92 15.94 8.36
N VAL A 239 7.61 17.10 8.96
CA VAL A 239 7.71 17.28 10.42
C VAL A 239 6.79 16.32 11.16
N TRP A 240 5.54 16.17 10.69
CA TRP A 240 4.59 15.28 11.34
C TRP A 240 4.99 13.79 11.20
N ALA A 241 5.54 13.38 10.06
CA ALA A 241 6.10 12.05 9.89
C ALA A 241 7.22 11.77 10.90
N ILE A 242 8.12 12.75 11.14
CA ILE A 242 9.18 12.64 12.15
C ILE A 242 8.58 12.51 13.57
N VAL A 243 7.55 13.29 13.88
CA VAL A 243 6.90 13.25 15.22
C VAL A 243 6.24 11.91 15.48
N VAL A 244 5.41 11.40 14.55
CA VAL A 244 4.73 10.11 14.74
C VAL A 244 5.70 8.92 14.70
N ASN A 245 6.85 9.08 14.06
CA ASN A 245 7.92 8.10 14.06
C ASN A 245 8.45 7.77 15.48
N ALA A 246 8.22 8.62 16.48
CA ALA A 246 8.62 8.36 17.86
C ALA A 246 8.03 7.05 18.42
N ALA A 247 6.83 6.64 17.99
CA ALA A 247 6.23 5.37 18.38
C ALA A 247 7.00 4.13 17.89
N ILE A 248 7.84 4.28 16.85
CA ILE A 248 8.61 3.18 16.25
C ILE A 248 9.90 2.90 17.02
N GLY A 249 10.50 3.92 17.66
CA GLY A 249 11.76 3.81 18.44
C GLY A 249 13.03 3.66 17.57
N VAL A 250 12.91 3.81 16.24
CA VAL A 250 14.06 3.86 15.31
C VAL A 250 13.79 4.89 14.21
N PRO A 251 14.81 5.58 13.67
CA PRO A 251 14.65 6.52 12.57
C PRO A 251 14.19 5.78 11.29
N TYR A 252 12.96 6.02 10.87
CA TYR A 252 12.32 5.31 9.76
C TYR A 252 11.73 6.27 8.71
N ALA A 253 10.95 7.26 9.14
CA ALA A 253 10.02 7.99 8.27
C ALA A 253 10.69 8.70 7.08
N MET A 254 11.84 9.35 7.31
CA MET A 254 12.53 10.08 6.24
C MET A 254 13.37 9.17 5.34
N ALA A 255 13.81 8.02 5.84
CA ALA A 255 14.44 7.00 5.01
C ALA A 255 13.40 6.28 4.12
N PHE A 256 12.22 5.99 4.65
CA PHE A 256 11.14 5.33 3.92
C PHE A 256 10.61 6.17 2.74
N LYS A 257 10.43 7.48 2.94
CA LYS A 257 9.77 8.37 1.97
C LYS A 257 10.33 8.28 0.53
N PRO A 258 11.63 8.44 0.26
CA PRO A 258 12.14 8.39 -1.11
C PRO A 258 11.99 6.99 -1.73
N TYR A 259 12.24 5.91 -0.97
CA TYR A 259 12.09 4.55 -1.49
C TYR A 259 10.65 4.23 -1.86
N HIS A 260 9.70 4.65 -1.04
CA HIS A 260 8.29 4.43 -1.30
C HIS A 260 7.78 5.19 -2.53
N LEU A 261 8.21 6.43 -2.70
CA LEU A 261 7.87 7.22 -3.90
C LEU A 261 8.53 6.65 -5.17
N GLU A 262 9.76 6.12 -5.07
CA GLU A 262 10.43 5.40 -6.17
C GLU A 262 9.69 4.09 -6.49
N HIS A 263 9.23 3.35 -5.49
CA HIS A 263 8.42 2.15 -5.66
C HIS A 263 7.15 2.44 -6.48
N HIS A 264 6.38 3.47 -6.14
CA HIS A 264 5.21 3.88 -6.93
C HIS A 264 5.54 4.27 -8.37
N LYS A 265 6.69 4.90 -8.60
CA LYS A 265 7.10 5.40 -9.90
C LYS A 265 7.72 4.32 -10.79
N TYR A 266 8.44 3.40 -10.18
CA TYR A 266 9.29 2.41 -10.84
C TYR A 266 8.98 0.98 -10.39
N LEU A 267 7.70 0.68 -10.17
CA LEU A 267 7.22 -0.61 -9.65
C LEU A 267 7.87 -1.79 -10.39
N GLY A 268 8.53 -2.66 -9.64
CA GLY A 268 9.20 -3.85 -10.14
C GLY A 268 10.50 -3.61 -10.91
N GLU A 269 10.99 -2.36 -11.05
CA GLU A 269 12.21 -2.06 -11.80
C GLU A 269 13.45 -2.53 -11.04
N ASP A 270 14.21 -3.43 -11.66
CA ASP A 270 15.40 -4.04 -11.07
C ASP A 270 16.47 -3.00 -10.72
N GLY A 271 17.01 -3.07 -9.50
CA GLY A 271 18.00 -2.11 -8.97
C GLY A 271 17.44 -0.71 -8.64
N THR A 272 16.15 -0.46 -8.86
CA THR A 272 15.48 0.80 -8.50
C THR A 272 14.40 0.59 -7.45
N ASP A 273 13.47 -0.35 -7.69
CA ASP A 273 12.44 -0.71 -6.73
C ASP A 273 13.02 -1.64 -5.64
N THR A 274 13.24 -1.08 -4.46
CA THR A 274 13.83 -1.81 -3.32
C THR A 274 12.82 -2.70 -2.60
N ASP A 275 11.54 -2.67 -2.98
CA ASP A 275 10.53 -3.59 -2.47
C ASP A 275 10.67 -5.00 -3.07
N VAL A 276 11.29 -5.12 -4.24
CA VAL A 276 11.52 -6.42 -4.89
C VAL A 276 12.65 -7.17 -4.19
N PRO A 277 12.45 -8.46 -3.82
CA PRO A 277 13.52 -9.28 -3.24
C PRO A 277 14.74 -9.36 -4.15
N THR A 278 15.92 -9.45 -3.54
CA THR A 278 17.16 -9.68 -4.24
C THR A 278 17.23 -11.12 -4.78
N HIS A 279 18.11 -11.37 -5.74
CA HIS A 279 18.38 -12.73 -6.22
C HIS A 279 18.83 -13.67 -5.10
N LEU A 280 19.65 -13.17 -4.15
CA LEU A 280 20.12 -13.94 -3.01
C LEU A 280 18.97 -14.37 -2.10
N GLU A 281 18.08 -13.42 -1.72
CA GLU A 281 16.88 -13.71 -0.92
C GLU A 281 16.01 -14.78 -1.61
N ARG A 282 15.78 -14.66 -2.91
CA ARG A 282 15.01 -15.61 -3.70
C ARG A 282 15.59 -17.03 -3.65
N VAL A 283 16.90 -17.18 -3.78
CA VAL A 283 17.57 -18.51 -3.81
C VAL A 283 17.63 -19.14 -2.41
N VAL A 284 18.02 -18.34 -1.40
CA VAL A 284 18.26 -18.85 -0.04
C VAL A 284 16.96 -19.13 0.71
N LEU A 285 15.92 -18.30 0.50
CA LEU A 285 14.68 -18.35 1.28
C LEU A 285 13.51 -19.01 0.50
N ARG A 286 13.79 -19.88 -0.46
CA ARG A 286 12.77 -20.46 -1.32
C ARG A 286 11.94 -21.59 -0.70
N ASN A 287 12.48 -22.28 0.31
CA ASN A 287 11.80 -23.39 0.98
C ASN A 287 10.88 -22.88 2.11
N VAL A 288 10.09 -23.79 2.69
CA VAL A 288 9.12 -23.46 3.76
C VAL A 288 9.81 -22.76 4.95
N LEU A 289 10.95 -23.24 5.40
CA LEU A 289 11.69 -22.63 6.53
C LEU A 289 12.21 -21.26 6.16
N GLY A 290 12.76 -21.08 4.96
CA GLY A 290 13.21 -19.79 4.45
C GLY A 290 12.07 -18.79 4.31
N LYS A 291 10.91 -19.20 3.78
CA LYS A 291 9.72 -18.36 3.68
C LYS A 291 9.16 -17.99 5.06
N ALA A 292 9.14 -18.94 6.00
CA ALA A 292 8.76 -18.68 7.39
C ALA A 292 9.72 -17.69 8.07
N PHE A 293 11.04 -17.86 7.86
CA PHE A 293 12.05 -16.93 8.34
C PHE A 293 11.85 -15.53 7.74
N PHE A 294 11.64 -15.43 6.42
CA PHE A 294 11.33 -14.14 5.78
C PHE A 294 10.07 -13.52 6.38
N ALA A 295 8.96 -14.24 6.50
CA ALA A 295 7.70 -13.70 7.04
C ALA A 295 7.83 -13.26 8.52
N THR A 296 8.70 -13.92 9.29
CA THR A 296 8.98 -13.54 10.70
C THR A 296 9.83 -12.27 10.79
N PHE A 297 10.80 -12.10 9.90
CA PHE A 297 11.76 -11.00 9.93
C PHE A 297 11.58 -10.01 8.79
N GLN A 298 10.43 -10.02 8.10
CA GLN A 298 10.21 -9.20 6.90
C GLN A 298 10.49 -7.72 7.12
N ILE A 299 10.18 -7.18 8.31
CA ILE A 299 10.49 -5.77 8.63
C ILE A 299 11.98 -5.46 8.49
N LEU A 300 12.87 -6.40 8.86
CA LEU A 300 14.32 -6.21 8.72
C LEU A 300 14.75 -6.29 7.25
N PHE A 301 14.13 -7.18 6.46
CA PHE A 301 14.39 -7.25 5.03
C PHE A 301 14.00 -5.94 4.34
N TYR A 302 12.82 -5.41 4.62
CA TYR A 302 12.36 -4.13 4.06
C TYR A 302 13.17 -2.93 4.56
N ALA A 303 13.64 -2.95 5.80
CA ALA A 303 14.45 -1.87 6.37
C ALA A 303 15.90 -1.86 5.84
N LEU A 304 16.51 -3.04 5.63
CA LEU A 304 17.93 -3.15 5.29
C LEU A 304 18.20 -3.27 3.80
N ARG A 305 17.32 -3.96 3.04
CA ARG A 305 17.46 -4.17 1.59
C ARG A 305 17.74 -2.88 0.82
N PRO A 306 17.07 -1.74 1.10
CA PRO A 306 17.35 -0.50 0.38
C PRO A 306 18.81 -0.06 0.47
N GLY A 307 19.46 -0.23 1.61
CA GLY A 307 20.88 0.12 1.79
C GLY A 307 21.84 -0.68 0.91
N PHE A 308 21.46 -1.90 0.51
CA PHE A 308 22.27 -2.78 -0.34
C PHE A 308 21.93 -2.67 -1.83
N VAL A 309 20.66 -2.38 -2.16
CA VAL A 309 20.18 -2.34 -3.54
C VAL A 309 20.37 -0.95 -4.15
N ARG A 310 19.96 0.10 -3.42
CA ARG A 310 19.96 1.47 -3.91
C ARG A 310 20.12 2.45 -2.75
N ALA A 311 21.36 2.80 -2.44
CA ALA A 311 21.63 3.78 -1.39
C ALA A 311 21.12 5.18 -1.79
N GLN A 312 20.30 5.78 -0.94
CA GLN A 312 19.81 7.15 -1.09
C GLN A 312 20.83 8.15 -0.55
N ARG A 313 20.88 9.34 -1.15
CA ARG A 313 21.70 10.44 -0.62
C ARG A 313 21.07 10.97 0.67
N PRO A 314 21.84 11.05 1.78
CA PRO A 314 21.35 11.66 3.01
C PRO A 314 20.95 13.13 2.78
N THR A 315 19.82 13.52 3.35
CA THR A 315 19.34 14.90 3.32
C THR A 315 19.26 15.45 4.75
N VAL A 316 19.07 16.77 4.91
CA VAL A 316 18.84 17.40 6.20
C VAL A 316 17.65 16.77 6.95
N TRP A 317 16.63 16.31 6.22
CA TRP A 317 15.47 15.65 6.82
C TRP A 317 15.79 14.29 7.45
N HIS A 318 16.72 13.53 6.85
CA HIS A 318 17.24 12.30 7.47
C HIS A 318 17.98 12.61 8.77
N ALA A 319 18.84 13.63 8.77
CA ALA A 319 19.57 14.05 9.96
C ALA A 319 18.62 14.54 11.07
N LEU A 320 17.60 15.32 10.72
CA LEU A 320 16.57 15.77 11.66
C LEU A 320 15.77 14.58 12.23
N ASN A 321 15.41 13.59 11.42
CA ASN A 321 14.70 12.40 11.89
C ASN A 321 15.58 11.58 12.87
N VAL A 322 16.84 11.38 12.54
CA VAL A 322 17.79 10.68 13.44
C VAL A 322 17.95 11.45 14.75
N ALA A 323 18.24 12.76 14.68
CA ALA A 323 18.43 13.60 15.85
C ALA A 323 17.19 13.63 16.75
N PHE A 324 16.00 13.75 16.16
CA PHE A 324 14.73 13.76 16.91
C PHE A 324 14.48 12.43 17.60
N ILE A 325 14.62 11.31 16.92
CA ILE A 325 14.36 9.98 17.52
C ILE A 325 15.39 9.67 18.61
N VAL A 326 16.68 9.91 18.38
CA VAL A 326 17.71 9.70 19.40
C VAL A 326 17.44 10.56 20.64
N ALA A 327 17.14 11.85 20.48
CA ALA A 327 16.81 12.72 21.60
C ALA A 327 15.54 12.26 22.33
N PHE A 328 14.50 11.86 21.58
CA PHE A 328 13.26 11.35 22.13
C PHE A 328 13.49 10.07 22.94
N ASP A 329 14.22 9.09 22.40
CA ASP A 329 14.53 7.83 23.07
C ASP A 329 15.37 8.04 24.33
N CYS A 330 16.36 8.93 24.31
CA CYS A 330 17.12 9.34 25.48
C CYS A 330 16.20 9.94 26.57
N ILE A 331 15.27 10.83 26.19
CA ILE A 331 14.29 11.41 27.10
C ILE A 331 13.36 10.32 27.65
N LEU A 332 12.84 9.43 26.80
CA LEU A 332 11.97 8.34 27.19
C LEU A 332 12.67 7.40 28.20
N VAL A 333 13.91 7.01 27.92
CA VAL A 333 14.70 6.14 28.81
C VAL A 333 15.01 6.87 30.13
N HIS A 334 15.39 8.14 30.07
CA HIS A 334 15.67 8.93 31.29
C HIS A 334 14.43 9.10 32.16
N THR A 335 13.26 9.35 31.55
CA THR A 335 12.02 9.64 32.28
C THR A 335 11.23 8.38 32.64
N CYS A 336 11.20 7.37 31.80
CA CYS A 336 10.41 6.16 31.96
C CYS A 336 11.22 4.88 32.15
N GLY A 337 12.51 4.87 31.82
CA GLY A 337 13.36 3.67 31.90
C GLY A 337 13.41 2.86 30.61
N TRP A 338 14.36 1.92 30.52
CA TRP A 338 14.61 1.07 29.35
C TRP A 338 13.41 0.21 28.93
N THR A 339 12.58 -0.22 29.90
CA THR A 339 11.39 -1.04 29.62
C THR A 339 10.43 -0.34 28.66
N ALA A 340 10.32 1.00 28.74
CA ALA A 340 9.46 1.78 27.84
C ALA A 340 9.98 1.73 26.40
N LEU A 341 11.28 1.91 26.18
CA LEU A 341 11.87 1.82 24.84
C LEU A 341 11.81 0.39 24.29
N ILE A 342 12.09 -0.63 25.13
CA ILE A 342 11.98 -2.04 24.74
C ILE A 342 10.55 -2.36 24.26
N TYR A 343 9.52 -1.83 24.93
CA TYR A 343 8.14 -2.00 24.48
C TYR A 343 7.91 -1.45 23.07
N LEU A 344 8.41 -0.24 22.77
CA LEU A 344 8.28 0.35 21.43
C LEU A 344 9.01 -0.48 20.37
N LEU A 345 10.23 -0.92 20.66
CA LEU A 345 11.03 -1.74 19.74
C LEU A 345 10.40 -3.13 19.51
N GLN A 346 9.89 -3.78 20.56
CA GLN A 346 9.16 -5.05 20.39
C GLN A 346 7.86 -4.86 19.62
N SER A 347 7.12 -3.77 19.88
CA SER A 347 5.92 -3.41 19.13
C SER A 347 6.20 -3.21 17.65
N SER A 348 7.31 -2.56 17.31
CA SER A 348 7.77 -2.36 15.94
C SER A 348 8.17 -3.67 15.26
N PHE A 349 8.88 -4.54 15.99
CA PHE A 349 9.23 -5.87 15.48
C PHE A 349 7.97 -6.70 15.20
N PHE A 350 7.04 -6.76 16.14
CA PHE A 350 5.80 -7.52 15.97
C PHE A 350 4.92 -6.94 14.85
N ALA A 351 4.86 -5.62 14.73
CA ALA A 351 4.13 -4.95 13.66
C ALA A 351 4.56 -5.42 12.26
N GLY A 352 5.84 -5.68 12.06
CA GLY A 352 6.38 -6.17 10.79
C GLY A 352 6.84 -7.63 10.81
N SER A 353 6.18 -8.49 11.59
CA SER A 353 6.46 -9.91 11.71
C SER A 353 5.22 -10.75 11.35
N LEU A 354 4.99 -11.88 12.05
CA LEU A 354 3.82 -12.76 11.90
C LEU A 354 2.56 -12.15 12.57
N HIS A 355 2.30 -10.88 12.33
CA HIS A 355 1.11 -10.17 12.82
C HIS A 355 0.02 -10.17 11.73
N PRO A 356 -1.28 -10.31 12.07
CA PRO A 356 -2.37 -10.32 11.09
C PRO A 356 -2.36 -9.14 10.11
N CYS A 357 -2.05 -7.94 10.61
CA CYS A 357 -1.97 -6.75 9.76
C CYS A 357 -0.68 -6.73 8.92
N ALA A 358 0.47 -7.28 9.41
CA ALA A 358 1.73 -7.33 8.66
C ALA A 358 1.66 -8.19 7.38
N ALA A 359 0.65 -9.02 7.28
CA ALA A 359 0.43 -9.82 6.08
C ALA A 359 0.25 -8.99 4.81
N HIS A 360 -0.08 -7.68 4.93
CA HIS A 360 -0.18 -6.78 3.78
C HIS A 360 1.13 -6.66 3.01
N PHE A 361 2.30 -6.67 3.65
CA PHE A 361 3.61 -6.62 2.97
C PHE A 361 3.78 -7.74 1.93
N ILE A 362 3.21 -8.93 2.21
CA ILE A 362 3.21 -10.05 1.27
C ILE A 362 2.01 -9.95 0.32
N ALA A 363 0.84 -9.56 0.84
CA ALA A 363 -0.40 -9.54 0.08
C ALA A 363 -0.39 -8.53 -1.08
N GLU A 364 0.35 -7.43 -0.94
CA GLU A 364 0.29 -6.30 -1.85
C GLU A 364 0.91 -6.59 -3.21
N HIS A 365 2.07 -7.25 -3.25
CA HIS A 365 2.89 -7.33 -4.46
C HIS A 365 3.41 -8.72 -4.83
N TYR A 366 3.06 -9.78 -4.09
CA TYR A 366 3.41 -11.13 -4.49
C TYR A 366 2.32 -11.74 -5.36
N MET A 367 2.71 -12.46 -6.40
CA MET A 367 1.76 -13.17 -7.26
C MET A 367 1.27 -14.45 -6.61
N PHE A 368 0.00 -14.76 -6.83
CA PHE A 368 -0.69 -15.95 -6.31
C PHE A 368 -1.54 -16.59 -7.40
N ALA A 369 -1.84 -17.87 -7.25
CA ALA A 369 -2.77 -18.63 -8.09
C ALA A 369 -2.42 -18.65 -9.59
N GLY A 370 -1.14 -18.47 -9.97
CA GLY A 370 -0.73 -18.42 -11.36
C GLY A 370 -1.20 -17.17 -12.12
N VAL A 371 -1.72 -16.18 -11.41
CA VAL A 371 -2.18 -14.92 -12.03
C VAL A 371 -1.03 -13.93 -12.11
N GLN A 372 -0.76 -13.40 -13.29
CA GLN A 372 0.26 -12.38 -13.54
C GLN A 372 -0.24 -11.00 -13.10
N GLN A 373 -0.57 -10.87 -11.82
CA GLN A 373 -0.98 -9.63 -11.19
C GLN A 373 0.05 -9.25 -10.14
N GLU A 374 0.62 -8.08 -10.27
CA GLU A 374 1.69 -7.58 -9.40
C GLU A 374 1.19 -6.74 -8.22
N THR A 375 -0.07 -6.30 -8.24
CA THR A 375 -0.68 -5.52 -7.17
C THR A 375 -2.04 -6.08 -6.84
N TRP A 376 -2.27 -6.40 -5.55
CA TRP A 376 -3.46 -7.07 -5.09
C TRP A 376 -4.19 -6.23 -4.05
N SER A 377 -5.50 -6.14 -4.16
CA SER A 377 -6.34 -5.50 -3.14
C SER A 377 -6.93 -6.52 -2.16
N TYR A 378 -7.27 -6.03 -0.97
CA TYR A 378 -7.98 -6.72 0.09
C TYR A 378 -9.03 -5.79 0.66
N TYR A 379 -10.30 -6.23 0.72
CA TYR A 379 -11.42 -5.40 1.18
C TYR A 379 -12.01 -5.86 2.50
N GLY A 380 -11.23 -6.59 3.30
CA GLY A 380 -11.68 -7.12 4.58
C GLY A 380 -11.51 -6.17 5.76
N PRO A 381 -11.92 -6.60 6.98
CA PRO A 381 -12.05 -5.73 8.16
C PRO A 381 -10.71 -5.19 8.71
N LEU A 382 -9.58 -5.85 8.45
CA LEU A 382 -8.28 -5.35 8.91
C LEU A 382 -7.89 -4.00 8.29
N ASN A 383 -8.54 -3.59 7.19
CA ASN A 383 -8.39 -2.26 6.62
C ASN A 383 -8.68 -1.13 7.62
N MET A 384 -9.62 -1.35 8.56
CA MET A 384 -9.94 -0.35 9.60
C MET A 384 -8.75 -0.01 10.50
N LEU A 385 -7.84 -0.97 10.71
CA LEU A 385 -6.63 -0.82 11.53
C LEU A 385 -5.42 -0.33 10.72
N ALA A 386 -5.55 -0.31 9.39
CA ALA A 386 -4.43 -0.24 8.46
C ALA A 386 -4.61 0.83 7.38
N TYR A 387 -5.24 1.97 7.70
CA TYR A 387 -5.43 3.09 6.76
C TYR A 387 -5.93 2.66 5.37
N ASN A 388 -6.84 1.68 5.30
CA ASN A 388 -7.36 1.14 4.05
C ASN A 388 -6.28 0.75 3.03
N VAL A 389 -5.06 0.44 3.47
CA VAL A 389 -3.94 0.06 2.58
C VAL A 389 -4.28 -1.17 1.72
N GLY A 390 -5.25 -1.98 2.15
CA GLY A 390 -5.74 -3.09 1.33
C GLY A 390 -6.47 -2.68 0.05
N TYR A 391 -6.85 -1.41 -0.12
CA TYR A 391 -7.27 -0.85 -1.42
C TYR A 391 -6.04 -0.53 -2.26
N HIS A 392 -5.16 -1.51 -2.46
CA HIS A 392 -3.81 -1.28 -2.92
C HIS A 392 -3.71 -1.02 -4.44
N ASN A 393 -4.57 -1.65 -5.26
CA ASN A 393 -4.71 -1.31 -6.67
C ASN A 393 -5.14 0.15 -6.85
N GLU A 394 -6.15 0.57 -6.07
CA GLU A 394 -6.70 1.92 -6.08
C GLU A 394 -5.65 2.94 -5.64
N HIS A 395 -4.87 2.58 -4.62
CA HIS A 395 -3.79 3.42 -4.10
C HIS A 395 -2.65 3.58 -5.12
N HIS A 396 -2.20 2.51 -5.78
CA HIS A 396 -1.18 2.59 -6.83
C HIS A 396 -1.67 3.35 -8.07
N ASP A 397 -2.95 3.22 -8.43
CA ASP A 397 -3.53 4.00 -9.53
C ASP A 397 -3.60 5.48 -9.19
N PHE A 398 -3.98 5.84 -7.96
CA PHE A 398 -4.20 7.20 -7.50
C PHE A 398 -3.60 7.47 -6.12
N PRO A 399 -2.27 7.55 -5.98
CA PRO A 399 -1.62 7.75 -4.69
C PRO A 399 -1.91 9.13 -4.05
N SER A 400 -2.56 10.02 -4.78
CA SER A 400 -3.06 11.32 -4.26
C SER A 400 -4.46 11.22 -3.65
N VAL A 401 -5.13 10.06 -3.71
CA VAL A 401 -6.41 9.82 -3.06
C VAL A 401 -6.14 9.29 -1.65
N PRO A 402 -6.55 9.99 -0.58
CA PRO A 402 -6.28 9.57 0.78
C PRO A 402 -7.07 8.32 1.17
N TRP A 403 -6.57 7.62 2.16
CA TRP A 403 -7.12 6.36 2.65
C TRP A 403 -8.63 6.34 2.93
N THR A 404 -9.19 7.46 3.41
CA THR A 404 -10.63 7.59 3.70
C THR A 404 -11.48 7.54 2.44
N ARG A 405 -10.91 7.88 1.28
CA ARG A 405 -11.62 8.02 0.00
C ARG A 405 -11.32 6.87 -0.98
N LEU A 406 -10.38 5.97 -0.68
CA LEU A 406 -10.12 4.79 -1.51
C LEU A 406 -11.36 3.90 -1.70
N PRO A 407 -12.20 3.65 -0.66
CA PRO A 407 -13.47 2.94 -0.85
C PRO A 407 -14.45 3.65 -1.80
N ALA A 408 -14.43 4.99 -1.82
CA ALA A 408 -15.25 5.78 -2.74
C ALA A 408 -14.71 5.70 -4.18
N LEU A 409 -13.39 5.69 -4.36
CA LEU A 409 -12.76 5.49 -5.67
C LEU A 409 -13.20 4.15 -6.29
N ARG A 410 -13.12 3.05 -5.53
CA ARG A 410 -13.59 1.75 -6.01
C ARG A 410 -15.08 1.76 -6.38
N LYS A 411 -15.92 2.41 -5.58
CA LYS A 411 -17.37 2.54 -5.87
C LYS A 411 -17.65 3.39 -7.10
N LEU A 412 -16.79 4.34 -7.39
CA LEU A 412 -16.92 5.23 -8.54
C LEU A 412 -16.57 4.53 -9.86
N ALA A 413 -15.59 3.63 -9.85
CA ALA A 413 -15.07 2.94 -11.02
C ALA A 413 -15.05 1.41 -10.83
N PRO A 414 -16.18 0.76 -10.48
CA PRO A 414 -16.22 -0.66 -10.11
C PRO A 414 -15.82 -1.59 -11.26
N GLU A 415 -16.06 -1.19 -12.51
CA GLU A 415 -15.70 -1.95 -13.71
C GLU A 415 -14.19 -2.13 -13.89
N PHE A 416 -13.37 -1.28 -13.23
CA PHE A 416 -11.92 -1.37 -13.26
C PHE A 416 -11.34 -2.15 -12.09
N TYR A 417 -12.04 -2.27 -10.96
CA TYR A 417 -11.51 -2.85 -9.73
C TYR A 417 -12.20 -4.16 -9.33
N ASP A 418 -13.52 -4.29 -9.55
CA ASP A 418 -14.26 -5.47 -9.10
C ASP A 418 -13.94 -6.72 -9.92
N CYS A 419 -13.47 -6.54 -11.16
CA CYS A 419 -13.00 -7.61 -12.03
C CYS A 419 -11.59 -8.13 -11.66
N LEU A 420 -10.82 -7.40 -10.83
CA LEU A 420 -9.47 -7.81 -10.47
C LEU A 420 -9.48 -8.92 -9.41
N PRO A 421 -8.60 -9.92 -9.53
CA PRO A 421 -8.29 -10.84 -8.46
C PRO A 421 -7.90 -10.10 -7.17
N ARG A 422 -8.40 -10.59 -6.02
CA ARG A 422 -8.20 -9.95 -4.73
C ARG A 422 -8.04 -10.96 -3.60
N HIS A 423 -7.40 -10.57 -2.53
CA HIS A 423 -7.31 -11.37 -1.32
C HIS A 423 -8.60 -11.31 -0.50
N THR A 424 -8.94 -12.41 0.16
CA THR A 424 -10.09 -12.53 1.06
C THR A 424 -9.68 -12.49 2.53
N SER A 425 -8.41 -12.82 2.85
CA SER A 425 -7.90 -12.88 4.21
C SER A 425 -6.39 -12.65 4.25
N TRP A 426 -5.94 -11.60 4.88
CA TRP A 426 -4.52 -11.31 5.07
C TRP A 426 -3.77 -12.39 5.89
N PRO A 427 -4.25 -12.86 7.05
CA PRO A 427 -3.56 -13.93 7.76
C PRO A 427 -3.36 -15.20 6.92
N MET A 428 -4.37 -15.56 6.12
CA MET A 428 -4.27 -16.73 5.24
C MET A 428 -3.33 -16.52 4.06
N VAL A 429 -3.11 -15.26 3.62
CA VAL A 429 -2.05 -14.95 2.64
C VAL A 429 -0.68 -15.35 3.18
N THR A 430 -0.36 -15.00 4.44
CA THR A 430 0.91 -15.40 5.07
C THR A 430 1.02 -16.93 5.16
N VAL A 431 -0.05 -17.62 5.58
CA VAL A 431 -0.06 -19.08 5.63
C VAL A 431 0.18 -19.68 4.24
N ARG A 432 -0.51 -19.18 3.22
CA ARG A 432 -0.36 -19.65 1.83
C ARG A 432 1.05 -19.34 1.29
N PHE A 433 1.58 -18.18 1.56
CA PHE A 433 2.95 -17.81 1.17
C PHE A 433 3.97 -18.77 1.76
N VAL A 434 3.88 -19.08 3.06
CA VAL A 434 4.84 -19.96 3.75
C VAL A 434 4.70 -21.41 3.28
N PHE A 435 3.48 -21.96 3.27
CA PHE A 435 3.24 -23.39 3.06
C PHE A 435 2.78 -23.74 1.65
N GLY A 436 2.31 -22.76 0.86
CA GLY A 436 1.91 -22.98 -0.54
C GLY A 436 3.11 -23.10 -1.47
N GLY A 437 2.90 -23.78 -2.60
CA GLY A 437 3.91 -23.94 -3.67
C GLY A 437 3.77 -22.88 -4.78
N ASP A 438 2.70 -22.13 -4.79
CA ASP A 438 2.32 -21.19 -5.86
C ASP A 438 2.78 -19.74 -5.63
N SER A 439 3.39 -19.46 -4.49
CA SER A 439 3.95 -18.15 -4.16
C SER A 439 5.20 -18.29 -3.30
N GLY A 440 6.06 -17.29 -3.38
CA GLY A 440 7.33 -17.21 -2.64
C GLY A 440 8.10 -15.99 -3.08
N LEU A 441 9.35 -15.83 -2.62
CA LEU A 441 10.15 -14.63 -2.92
C LEU A 441 10.44 -14.46 -4.43
N TRP A 442 10.27 -15.53 -5.22
CA TRP A 442 10.35 -15.48 -6.69
C TRP A 442 9.07 -14.95 -7.35
N ALA A 443 7.93 -15.00 -6.66
CA ALA A 443 6.62 -14.66 -7.21
C ALA A 443 6.41 -13.15 -7.25
N ARG A 444 7.34 -12.44 -7.89
CA ARG A 444 7.32 -10.99 -8.10
C ARG A 444 7.54 -10.67 -9.57
N VAL A 445 6.91 -9.60 -10.04
CA VAL A 445 7.20 -9.02 -11.35
C VAL A 445 8.50 -8.25 -11.26
N LYS A 446 9.36 -8.40 -12.27
CA LYS A 446 10.55 -7.57 -12.48
C LYS A 446 10.53 -6.92 -13.86
N ARG A 447 11.12 -5.74 -13.95
CA ARG A 447 11.34 -4.98 -15.17
C ARG A 447 12.80 -4.60 -15.32
N MET A 448 13.28 -4.51 -16.57
CA MET A 448 14.62 -4.00 -16.81
C MET A 448 14.69 -2.51 -16.44
N ASN A 449 15.82 -2.13 -15.86
CA ASN A 449 16.09 -0.74 -15.54
C ASN A 449 16.03 0.13 -16.80
N ARG A 450 15.21 1.19 -16.76
CA ARG A 450 14.94 2.07 -17.93
C ARG A 450 16.19 2.80 -18.39
N ASP A 451 17.07 3.19 -17.49
CA ASP A 451 18.30 3.89 -17.80
C ASP A 451 19.31 2.94 -18.50
N ALA A 452 19.39 1.69 -18.03
CA ALA A 452 20.22 0.66 -18.67
C ALA A 452 19.72 0.34 -20.10
N VAL A 453 18.39 0.28 -20.30
CA VAL A 453 17.79 0.09 -21.62
C VAL A 453 18.07 1.28 -22.56
N ARG A 454 18.03 2.51 -22.04
CA ARG A 454 18.38 3.73 -22.79
C ARG A 454 19.84 3.74 -23.20
N ALA A 455 20.74 3.52 -22.25
CA ALA A 455 22.19 3.47 -22.52
C ALA A 455 22.55 2.38 -23.55
N GLY A 456 21.90 1.22 -23.47
CA GLY A 456 22.06 0.14 -24.45
C GLY A 456 21.57 0.51 -25.86
N LYS A 457 20.51 1.30 -25.99
CA LYS A 457 20.01 1.81 -27.28
C LYS A 457 20.91 2.89 -27.86
N GLU A 458 21.40 3.80 -27.04
CA GLU A 458 22.34 4.86 -27.46
C GLU A 458 23.69 4.29 -27.89
N GLY A 459 24.19 3.27 -27.18
CA GLY A 459 25.41 2.55 -27.54
C GLY A 459 25.31 1.75 -28.87
N LYS A 460 24.10 1.25 -29.20
CA LYS A 460 23.86 0.62 -30.52
C LYS A 460 23.75 1.64 -31.64
N GLN A 461 23.03 2.73 -31.46
CA GLN A 461 22.93 3.79 -32.47
C GLN A 461 24.24 4.50 -32.73
N GLY A 462 25.14 4.57 -31.72
CA GLY A 462 26.50 5.09 -31.91
C GLY A 462 27.40 4.18 -32.76
N LYS A 463 27.19 2.85 -32.69
CA LYS A 463 27.95 1.89 -33.51
C LYS A 463 27.49 1.82 -34.98
N ASP A 464 26.19 2.02 -35.20
CA ASP A 464 25.62 2.01 -36.58
C ASP A 464 25.88 3.30 -37.35
N LYS A 465 26.42 4.35 -36.71
CA LYS A 465 26.84 5.61 -37.36
C LYS A 465 28.33 5.69 -37.70
N VAL A 466 29.08 4.65 -37.38
CA VAL A 466 30.54 4.59 -37.60
C VAL A 466 30.90 3.52 -38.64
N VAL A 467 29.96 3.10 -39.49
CA VAL A 467 30.21 2.24 -40.65
C VAL A 467 29.91 3.02 -41.93
#